data_c662f6a89d053436a785160788469bbf
#
_entry.id   c662f6a89d053436a785160788469bbf
#
_cell.length_a   1.000
_cell.length_b   1.000
_cell.length_c   1.000
_cell.angle_alpha   90.00
_cell.angle_beta   90.00
_cell.angle_gamma   90.00
#
_symmetry.space_group_name_H-M   'P 1'
#
loop_
_entity.id
_entity.type
_entity.pdbx_description
1 polymer ?
#
loop_
_entity_poly.entity_id
_entity_poly.type
_entity_poly.pdbx_seq_one_letter_code
_entity_poly.pdbx_strand_id
1 'polypeptide(L)'
;GFTQQPMNGGVVQQPMNSFGNDGRFVAGRPTAISQPANPVMGILGAIVFSLIGCAVWILIGKLGYVSYLGGIAMAFSTIFGYHLFGKKFDVLGLIVSIVIVLLMVLFSNMFIYTWELLSQPGMEEALSLLGYNGFFGVFFGLFDLMKQVDLHTGLEGIDSMTGGFISDLGIGYAISIIATISIGVSMLRKDR
;
A
#
# COMPACT_ATOMS: atom_id res chain seq x y z
N GLY A 1 -59.38 11.58 7.12
CA GLY A 1 -58.46 11.03 6.18
C GLY A 1 -57.09 10.92 6.85
N PHE A 2 -56.72 9.70 7.29
CA PHE A 2 -55.35 9.42 7.79
C PHE A 2 -54.50 8.97 6.58
N THR A 3 -53.57 9.79 6.16
CA THR A 3 -52.53 9.42 5.19
C THR A 3 -51.50 8.54 5.89
N GLN A 4 -51.50 7.25 5.59
CA GLN A 4 -50.43 6.34 5.97
C GLN A 4 -49.19 6.61 5.14
N GLN A 5 -48.09 7.00 5.78
CA GLN A 5 -46.77 6.99 5.18
C GLN A 5 -46.34 5.53 4.94
N PRO A 6 -45.77 5.19 3.78
CA PRO A 6 -45.20 3.87 3.57
C PRO A 6 -43.92 3.73 4.43
N MET A 7 -43.97 2.90 5.47
CA MET A 7 -42.79 2.42 6.14
C MET A 7 -41.97 1.57 5.14
N ASN A 8 -40.83 2.09 4.76
CA ASN A 8 -39.83 1.35 4.02
C ASN A 8 -39.10 0.40 5.00
N GLY A 9 -39.85 -0.59 5.47
CA GLY A 9 -39.33 -1.68 6.27
C GLY A 9 -38.64 -2.67 5.34
N GLY A 10 -37.30 -2.69 5.40
CA GLY A 10 -36.54 -3.76 4.79
C GLY A 10 -37.08 -5.08 5.24
N VAL A 11 -37.66 -5.84 4.31
CA VAL A 11 -38.16 -7.19 4.54
C VAL A 11 -36.94 -8.05 4.86
N VAL A 12 -36.73 -8.31 6.15
CA VAL A 12 -35.85 -9.39 6.59
C VAL A 12 -36.52 -10.66 6.12
N GLN A 13 -36.10 -11.21 4.98
CA GLN A 13 -36.50 -12.54 4.55
C GLN A 13 -35.95 -13.54 5.59
N GLN A 14 -36.83 -13.95 6.51
CA GLN A 14 -36.58 -15.11 7.33
C GLN A 14 -36.35 -16.31 6.40
N PRO A 15 -35.32 -17.14 6.64
CA PRO A 15 -35.13 -18.36 5.87
C PRO A 15 -36.40 -19.21 6.03
N MET A 16 -37.12 -19.45 4.93
CA MET A 16 -38.21 -20.44 4.91
C MET A 16 -37.59 -21.77 5.30
N ASN A 17 -38.02 -22.29 6.44
CA ASN A 17 -37.74 -23.68 6.83
C ASN A 17 -38.40 -24.59 5.79
N SER A 18 -37.61 -25.11 4.88
CA SER A 18 -38.05 -26.10 3.93
C SER A 18 -38.01 -27.46 4.63
N PHE A 19 -39.17 -28.12 4.71
CA PHE A 19 -39.24 -29.54 5.08
C PHE A 19 -38.65 -30.38 3.94
N GLY A 20 -37.56 -31.08 4.23
CA GLY A 20 -37.06 -32.11 3.30
C GLY A 20 -38.10 -33.23 3.15
N ASN A 21 -38.07 -33.92 1.98
CA ASN A 21 -38.99 -35.01 1.65
C ASN A 21 -38.97 -36.18 2.65
N ASP A 22 -38.04 -36.17 3.59
CA ASP A 22 -37.79 -37.20 4.61
C ASP A 22 -38.28 -36.81 6.00
N GLY A 23 -39.07 -35.73 6.12
CA GLY A 23 -39.62 -35.25 7.42
C GLY A 23 -38.57 -34.79 8.46
N ARG A 24 -37.31 -34.63 8.06
CA ARG A 24 -36.24 -34.14 8.93
C ARG A 24 -36.13 -32.63 8.80
N PHE A 25 -36.03 -31.94 9.92
CA PHE A 25 -35.68 -30.52 9.97
C PHE A 25 -34.27 -30.34 9.40
N VAL A 26 -34.16 -29.81 8.20
CA VAL A 26 -32.89 -29.28 7.69
C VAL A 26 -32.76 -27.87 8.28
N ALA A 27 -32.00 -27.74 9.36
CA ALA A 27 -31.60 -26.47 9.86
C ALA A 27 -30.83 -25.78 8.72
N GLY A 28 -31.47 -24.79 8.07
CA GLY A 28 -30.81 -23.99 7.05
C GLY A 28 -29.56 -23.38 7.68
N ARG A 29 -28.38 -23.69 7.10
CA ARG A 29 -27.18 -22.97 7.50
C ARG A 29 -27.50 -21.48 7.43
N PRO A 30 -27.23 -20.72 8.52
CA PRO A 30 -27.37 -19.27 8.43
C PRO A 30 -26.56 -18.81 7.23
N THR A 31 -27.24 -18.33 6.19
CA THR A 31 -26.58 -17.65 5.10
C THR A 31 -25.90 -16.46 5.72
N ALA A 32 -24.57 -16.52 5.82
CA ALA A 32 -23.79 -15.40 6.26
C ALA A 32 -24.23 -14.21 5.38
N ILE A 33 -24.84 -13.20 6.02
CA ILE A 33 -25.23 -11.97 5.34
C ILE A 33 -23.92 -11.41 4.79
N SER A 34 -23.68 -11.59 3.49
CA SER A 34 -22.52 -11.03 2.83
C SER A 34 -22.64 -9.51 2.91
N GLN A 35 -21.86 -8.93 3.80
CA GLN A 35 -21.83 -7.48 3.94
C GLN A 35 -21.43 -6.87 2.60
N PRO A 36 -22.10 -5.80 2.15
CA PRO A 36 -21.78 -5.18 0.88
C PRO A 36 -20.32 -4.73 0.88
N ALA A 37 -19.60 -5.07 -0.19
CA ALA A 37 -18.24 -4.61 -0.41
C ALA A 37 -18.21 -3.07 -0.46
N ASN A 38 -17.32 -2.46 0.29
CA ASN A 38 -17.14 -1.00 0.25
C ASN A 38 -15.73 -0.69 -0.27
N PRO A 39 -15.57 -0.48 -1.59
CA PRO A 39 -14.26 -0.25 -2.18
C PRO A 39 -13.59 1.02 -1.68
N VAL A 40 -14.35 2.07 -1.36
CA VAL A 40 -13.80 3.33 -0.84
C VAL A 40 -13.13 3.12 0.52
N MET A 41 -13.79 2.38 1.41
CA MET A 41 -13.19 2.03 2.71
C MET A 41 -11.99 1.10 2.52
N GLY A 42 -12.02 0.20 1.55
CA GLY A 42 -10.88 -0.63 1.18
C GLY A 42 -9.66 0.20 0.76
N ILE A 43 -9.85 1.21 -0.10
CA ILE A 43 -8.78 2.13 -0.52
C ILE A 43 -8.20 2.89 0.67
N LEU A 44 -9.04 3.45 1.54
CA LEU A 44 -8.59 4.15 2.75
C LEU A 44 -7.79 3.21 3.67
N GLY A 45 -8.28 1.99 3.86
CA GLY A 45 -7.57 0.96 4.61
C GLY A 45 -6.20 0.62 4.01
N ALA A 46 -6.14 0.45 2.69
CA ALA A 46 -4.90 0.20 1.98
C ALA A 46 -3.88 1.34 2.17
N ILE A 47 -4.31 2.60 2.09
CA ILE A 47 -3.44 3.77 2.30
C ILE A 47 -2.91 3.79 3.75
N VAL A 48 -3.78 3.65 4.75
CA VAL A 48 -3.37 3.71 6.15
C VAL A 48 -2.40 2.58 6.49
N PHE A 49 -2.69 1.36 6.04
CA PHE A 49 -1.81 0.21 6.29
C PHE A 49 -0.53 0.23 5.48
N SER A 50 -0.54 0.84 4.28
CA SER A 50 0.69 1.02 3.50
C SER A 50 1.70 1.95 4.19
N LEU A 51 1.25 2.90 5.03
CA LEU A 51 2.15 3.69 5.87
C LEU A 51 2.90 2.85 6.89
N ILE A 52 2.27 1.79 7.42
CA ILE A 52 2.95 0.82 8.30
C ILE A 52 4.03 0.08 7.50
N GLY A 53 3.68 -0.38 6.30
CA GLY A 53 4.65 -1.00 5.37
C GLY A 53 5.81 -0.06 5.02
N CYS A 54 5.53 1.22 4.80
CA CYS A 54 6.53 2.26 4.58
C CYS A 54 7.47 2.41 5.79
N ALA A 55 6.94 2.48 7.00
CA ALA A 55 7.76 2.55 8.22
C ALA A 55 8.67 1.32 8.37
N VAL A 56 8.15 0.13 8.09
CA VAL A 56 8.95 -1.11 8.10
C VAL A 56 10.04 -1.07 7.03
N TRP A 57 9.72 -0.59 5.83
CA TRP A 57 10.70 -0.42 4.74
C TRP A 57 11.85 0.50 5.16
N ILE A 58 11.54 1.68 5.69
CA ILE A 58 12.53 2.67 6.14
C ILE A 58 13.40 2.09 7.26
N LEU A 59 12.79 1.36 8.19
CA LEU A 59 13.53 0.72 9.30
C LEU A 59 14.51 -0.33 8.78
N ILE A 60 14.09 -1.19 7.86
CA ILE A 60 14.93 -2.24 7.25
C ILE A 60 16.06 -1.60 6.43
N GLY A 61 15.76 -0.55 5.66
CA GLY A 61 16.75 0.20 4.89
C GLY A 61 17.86 0.79 5.76
N LYS A 62 17.49 1.35 6.92
CA LYS A 62 18.47 1.88 7.89
C LYS A 62 19.36 0.81 8.54
N LEU A 63 18.90 -0.42 8.62
CA LEU A 63 19.68 -1.54 9.13
C LEU A 63 20.66 -2.09 8.09
N GLY A 64 20.69 -1.53 6.87
CA GLY A 64 21.56 -1.97 5.79
C GLY A 64 21.16 -3.32 5.17
N TYR A 65 19.97 -3.82 5.50
CA TYR A 65 19.44 -5.02 4.87
C TYR A 65 18.79 -4.70 3.51
N VAL A 66 18.94 -5.63 2.59
CA VAL A 66 18.43 -5.49 1.22
C VAL A 66 16.91 -5.29 1.22
N SER A 67 16.45 -4.36 0.39
CA SER A 67 15.06 -3.86 0.30
C SER A 67 13.96 -4.91 0.03
N TYR A 68 14.32 -6.18 -0.27
CA TYR A 68 13.31 -7.18 -0.64
C TYR A 68 12.31 -7.51 0.47
N LEU A 69 12.76 -7.55 1.74
CA LEU A 69 11.85 -7.76 2.89
C LEU A 69 10.86 -6.60 3.05
N GLY A 70 11.34 -5.38 2.81
CA GLY A 70 10.48 -4.19 2.82
C GLY A 70 9.37 -4.26 1.77
N GLY A 71 9.70 -4.70 0.54
CA GLY A 71 8.72 -4.85 -0.54
C GLY A 71 7.61 -5.85 -0.22
N ILE A 72 7.96 -6.98 0.40
CA ILE A 72 6.98 -7.98 0.85
C ILE A 72 6.11 -7.42 1.97
N ALA A 73 6.69 -6.73 2.95
CA ALA A 73 5.97 -6.12 4.06
C ALA A 73 4.99 -5.03 3.56
N MET A 74 5.42 -4.21 2.58
CA MET A 74 4.60 -3.19 1.94
C MET A 74 3.40 -3.81 1.22
N ALA A 75 3.63 -4.83 0.39
CA ALA A 75 2.59 -5.54 -0.34
C ALA A 75 1.56 -6.18 0.62
N PHE A 76 2.05 -6.88 1.64
CA PHE A 76 1.19 -7.52 2.65
C PHE A 76 0.34 -6.50 3.40
N SER A 77 0.96 -5.44 3.92
CA SER A 77 0.25 -4.39 4.67
C SER A 77 -0.85 -3.75 3.82
N THR A 78 -0.54 -3.39 2.57
CA THR A 78 -1.49 -2.72 1.67
C THR A 78 -2.69 -3.61 1.35
N ILE A 79 -2.46 -4.87 0.97
CA ILE A 79 -3.54 -5.82 0.65
C ILE A 79 -4.36 -6.14 1.89
N PHE A 80 -3.70 -6.36 3.03
CA PHE A 80 -4.38 -6.62 4.30
C PHE A 80 -5.27 -5.44 4.71
N GLY A 81 -4.77 -4.20 4.58
CA GLY A 81 -5.54 -2.98 4.83
C GLY A 81 -6.77 -2.88 3.94
N TYR A 82 -6.62 -3.13 2.63
CA TYR A 82 -7.75 -3.13 1.71
C TYR A 82 -8.81 -4.17 2.10
N HIS A 83 -8.39 -5.42 2.36
CA HIS A 83 -9.30 -6.51 2.72
C HIS A 83 -10.01 -6.24 4.06
N LEU A 84 -9.31 -5.74 5.06
CA LEU A 84 -9.86 -5.47 6.38
C LEU A 84 -10.99 -4.44 6.35
N PHE A 85 -10.82 -3.36 5.59
CA PHE A 85 -11.78 -2.27 5.52
C PHE A 85 -12.80 -2.41 4.37
N GLY A 86 -12.38 -3.00 3.24
CA GLY A 86 -13.23 -3.26 2.08
C GLY A 86 -14.15 -4.47 2.25
N LYS A 87 -13.85 -5.35 3.21
CA LYS A 87 -14.58 -6.59 3.53
C LYS A 87 -14.59 -7.65 2.43
N LYS A 88 -14.19 -7.30 1.21
CA LYS A 88 -14.03 -8.19 0.07
C LYS A 88 -12.84 -7.72 -0.74
N PHE A 89 -12.00 -8.66 -1.16
CA PHE A 89 -10.89 -8.38 -2.05
C PHE A 89 -11.26 -8.83 -3.47
N ASP A 90 -11.29 -7.88 -4.40
CA ASP A 90 -11.65 -8.09 -5.80
C ASP A 90 -10.51 -7.63 -6.73
N VAL A 91 -10.73 -7.75 -8.03
CA VAL A 91 -9.74 -7.33 -9.05
C VAL A 91 -9.42 -5.84 -8.92
N LEU A 92 -10.43 -5.02 -8.58
CA LEU A 92 -10.22 -3.59 -8.35
C LEU A 92 -9.30 -3.37 -7.14
N GLY A 93 -9.50 -4.13 -6.06
CA GLY A 93 -8.63 -4.10 -4.89
C GLY A 93 -7.19 -4.46 -5.21
N LEU A 94 -6.97 -5.44 -6.10
CA LEU A 94 -5.63 -5.80 -6.56
C LEU A 94 -4.96 -4.65 -7.34
N ILE A 95 -5.67 -4.06 -8.30
CA ILE A 95 -5.14 -2.95 -9.12
C ILE A 95 -4.80 -1.75 -8.23
N VAL A 96 -5.71 -1.37 -7.34
CA VAL A 96 -5.50 -0.26 -6.40
C VAL A 96 -4.32 -0.53 -5.48
N SER A 97 -4.20 -1.77 -4.97
CA SER A 97 -3.07 -2.16 -4.12
C SER A 97 -1.73 -2.03 -4.85
N ILE A 98 -1.66 -2.44 -6.12
CA ILE A 98 -0.43 -2.28 -6.94
C ILE A 98 -0.07 -0.80 -7.05
N VAL A 99 -1.02 0.07 -7.39
CA VAL A 99 -0.77 1.51 -7.52
C VAL A 99 -0.28 2.12 -6.21
N ILE A 100 -0.94 1.81 -5.09
CA ILE A 100 -0.56 2.32 -3.77
C ILE A 100 0.85 1.83 -3.40
N VAL A 101 1.15 0.54 -3.62
CA VAL A 101 2.48 -0.03 -3.32
C VAL A 101 3.57 0.67 -4.12
N LEU A 102 3.37 0.92 -5.43
CA LEU A 102 4.35 1.63 -6.25
C LEU A 102 4.62 3.05 -5.75
N LEU A 103 3.57 3.79 -5.41
CA LEU A 103 3.70 5.13 -4.85
C LEU A 103 4.43 5.12 -3.49
N MET A 104 4.13 4.15 -2.63
CA MET A 104 4.73 4.06 -1.31
C MET A 104 6.20 3.59 -1.35
N VAL A 105 6.55 2.72 -2.29
CA VAL A 105 7.95 2.34 -2.53
C VAL A 105 8.77 3.54 -2.99
N LEU A 106 8.25 4.34 -3.93
CA LEU A 106 8.90 5.59 -4.35
C LEU A 106 9.07 6.54 -3.16
N PHE A 107 8.02 6.77 -2.40
CA PHE A 107 8.03 7.64 -1.22
C PHE A 107 9.06 7.18 -0.18
N SER A 108 9.11 5.87 0.10
CA SER A 108 10.06 5.30 1.05
C SER A 108 11.52 5.47 0.61
N ASN A 109 11.80 5.25 -0.67
CA ASN A 109 13.14 5.47 -1.21
C ASN A 109 13.53 6.95 -1.15
N MET A 110 12.66 7.86 -1.58
CA MET A 110 12.91 9.29 -1.45
C MET A 110 13.19 9.69 0.00
N PHE A 111 12.44 9.11 0.94
CA PHE A 111 12.64 9.39 2.37
C PHE A 111 14.01 8.91 2.85
N ILE A 112 14.43 7.70 2.48
CA ILE A 112 15.73 7.13 2.88
C ILE A 112 16.87 7.99 2.32
N TYR A 113 16.85 8.29 1.02
CA TYR A 113 17.91 9.10 0.39
C TYR A 113 17.97 10.53 0.93
N THR A 114 16.82 11.16 1.19
CA THR A 114 16.78 12.49 1.85
C THR A 114 17.39 12.43 3.24
N TRP A 115 17.03 11.41 4.01
CA TRP A 115 17.58 11.24 5.35
C TRP A 115 19.08 10.99 5.33
N GLU A 116 19.55 10.14 4.44
CA GLU A 116 20.97 9.82 4.30
C GLU A 116 21.78 11.05 3.92
N LEU A 117 21.28 11.85 2.97
CA LEU A 117 21.89 13.10 2.56
C LEU A 117 22.00 14.09 3.72
N LEU A 118 20.93 14.29 4.47
CA LEU A 118 20.91 15.19 5.63
C LEU A 118 21.70 14.66 6.84
N SER A 119 21.98 13.38 6.89
CA SER A 119 22.77 12.78 7.97
C SER A 119 24.28 13.00 7.82
N GLN A 120 24.73 13.49 6.67
CA GLN A 120 26.14 13.78 6.44
C GLN A 120 26.55 15.11 7.10
N PRO A 121 27.68 15.17 7.80
CA PRO A 121 28.14 16.39 8.48
C PRO A 121 28.31 17.56 7.52
N GLY A 122 27.70 18.71 7.84
CA GLY A 122 27.79 19.94 7.05
C GLY A 122 26.88 19.99 5.82
N MET A 123 26.21 18.90 5.47
CA MET A 123 25.34 18.83 4.27
C MET A 123 24.10 19.69 4.42
N GLU A 124 23.49 19.74 5.61
CA GLU A 124 22.30 20.57 5.85
C GLU A 124 22.58 22.06 5.61
N GLU A 125 23.75 22.54 6.06
CA GLU A 125 24.18 23.92 5.86
C GLU A 125 24.47 24.21 4.37
N ALA A 126 25.16 23.29 3.69
CA ALA A 126 25.43 23.40 2.25
C ALA A 126 24.15 23.41 1.42
N LEU A 127 23.17 22.56 1.73
CA LEU A 127 21.89 22.50 1.04
C LEU A 127 21.04 23.75 1.29
N SER A 128 21.10 24.31 2.49
CA SER A 128 20.41 25.55 2.80
C SER A 128 20.92 26.74 1.98
N LEU A 129 22.21 26.79 1.68
CA LEU A 129 22.82 27.80 0.79
C LEU A 129 22.34 27.64 -0.67
N LEU A 130 21.98 26.43 -1.08
CA LEU A 130 21.38 26.15 -2.39
C LEU A 130 19.86 26.37 -2.44
N GLY A 131 19.26 26.78 -1.32
CA GLY A 131 17.82 27.06 -1.21
C GLY A 131 16.96 25.87 -0.78
N TYR A 132 17.56 24.73 -0.47
CA TYR A 132 16.85 23.54 0.02
C TYR A 132 16.84 23.53 1.55
N ASN A 133 15.81 24.13 2.15
CA ASN A 133 15.72 24.27 3.60
C ASN A 133 14.97 23.09 4.26
N GLY A 134 15.64 22.43 5.19
CA GLY A 134 15.09 21.36 6.00
C GLY A 134 14.70 20.11 5.21
N PHE A 135 14.15 19.13 5.91
CA PHE A 135 13.81 17.82 5.33
C PHE A 135 12.91 17.90 4.09
N PHE A 136 11.83 18.67 4.15
CA PHE A 136 10.89 18.75 3.03
C PHE A 136 11.46 19.48 1.80
N GLY A 137 12.29 20.50 2.00
CA GLY A 137 12.99 21.18 0.90
C GLY A 137 13.87 20.22 0.12
N VAL A 138 14.66 19.41 0.84
CA VAL A 138 15.52 18.38 0.24
C VAL A 138 14.69 17.25 -0.38
N PHE A 139 13.64 16.79 0.30
CA PHE A 139 12.78 15.72 -0.18
C PHE A 139 12.14 16.03 -1.55
N PHE A 140 11.57 17.21 -1.70
CA PHE A 140 10.96 17.61 -2.97
C PHE A 140 11.98 18.02 -4.04
N GLY A 141 13.15 18.49 -3.63
CA GLY A 141 14.25 18.83 -4.52
C GLY A 141 15.21 17.66 -4.84
N LEU A 142 14.94 16.46 -4.31
CA LEU A 142 15.89 15.34 -4.33
C LEU A 142 16.39 15.00 -5.75
N PHE A 143 15.53 15.00 -6.75
CA PHE A 143 15.91 14.67 -8.13
C PHE A 143 16.88 15.70 -8.74
N ASP A 144 16.69 16.98 -8.45
CA ASP A 144 17.58 18.03 -8.91
C ASP A 144 18.92 17.97 -8.17
N LEU A 145 18.88 17.69 -6.86
CA LEU A 145 20.07 17.50 -6.05
C LEU A 145 20.91 16.31 -6.51
N MET A 146 20.29 15.16 -6.78
CA MET A 146 20.99 14.00 -7.28
C MET A 146 21.75 14.30 -8.58
N LYS A 147 21.11 15.00 -9.52
CA LYS A 147 21.78 15.42 -10.77
C LYS A 147 22.96 16.36 -10.52
N GLN A 148 22.81 17.31 -9.58
CA GLN A 148 23.89 18.24 -9.24
C GLN A 148 25.07 17.51 -8.58
N VAL A 149 24.80 16.57 -7.69
CA VAL A 149 25.83 15.75 -7.04
C VAL A 149 26.58 14.92 -8.08
N ASP A 150 25.87 14.25 -8.97
CA ASP A 150 26.47 13.42 -10.03
C ASP A 150 27.36 14.26 -10.97
N LEU A 151 26.91 15.46 -11.34
CA LEU A 151 27.70 16.39 -12.16
C LEU A 151 28.97 16.87 -11.45
N HIS A 152 28.92 17.08 -10.13
CA HIS A 152 30.08 17.53 -9.35
C HIS A 152 31.08 16.41 -9.06
N THR A 153 30.58 15.21 -8.83
CA THR A 153 31.42 14.05 -8.49
C THR A 153 31.99 13.38 -9.72
N GLY A 154 31.39 13.58 -10.90
CA GLY A 154 31.78 12.89 -12.13
C GLY A 154 31.49 11.39 -12.11
N LEU A 155 30.67 10.92 -11.15
CA LEU A 155 30.26 9.53 -11.06
C LEU A 155 29.16 9.25 -12.07
N GLU A 156 29.28 8.13 -12.78
CA GLU A 156 28.32 7.69 -13.79
C GLU A 156 27.82 6.27 -13.48
N GLY A 157 26.68 5.92 -14.05
CA GLY A 157 26.10 4.59 -13.92
C GLY A 157 25.57 4.30 -12.52
N ILE A 158 25.78 3.07 -12.04
CA ILE A 158 25.27 2.62 -10.72
C ILE A 158 26.00 3.29 -9.56
N ASP A 159 27.24 3.75 -9.77
CA ASP A 159 28.04 4.41 -8.73
C ASP A 159 27.62 5.86 -8.51
N SER A 160 26.83 6.43 -9.40
CA SER A 160 26.22 7.75 -9.21
C SER A 160 25.07 7.70 -8.22
N MET A 161 24.78 8.82 -7.55
CA MET A 161 23.64 8.91 -6.62
C MET A 161 22.30 8.63 -7.34
N THR A 162 22.14 9.16 -8.55
CA THR A 162 20.95 8.91 -9.38
C THR A 162 20.87 7.43 -9.80
N GLY A 163 21.99 6.83 -10.20
CA GLY A 163 22.05 5.42 -10.60
C GLY A 163 21.73 4.47 -9.46
N GLY A 164 22.26 4.73 -8.27
CA GLY A 164 21.95 4.00 -7.04
C GLY A 164 20.46 4.07 -6.72
N PHE A 165 19.88 5.29 -6.72
CA PHE A 165 18.46 5.50 -6.47
C PHE A 165 17.56 4.72 -7.47
N ILE A 166 17.86 4.79 -8.77
CA ILE A 166 17.09 4.08 -9.81
C ILE A 166 17.23 2.56 -9.63
N SER A 167 18.41 2.07 -9.30
CA SER A 167 18.64 0.65 -9.05
C SER A 167 17.81 0.14 -7.86
N ASP A 168 17.86 0.83 -6.73
CA ASP A 168 17.11 0.48 -5.53
C ASP A 168 15.59 0.54 -5.78
N LEU A 169 15.14 1.56 -6.49
CA LEU A 169 13.75 1.72 -6.87
C LEU A 169 13.30 0.59 -7.79
N GLY A 170 14.12 0.23 -8.80
CA GLY A 170 13.84 -0.85 -9.74
C GLY A 170 13.72 -2.21 -9.06
N ILE A 171 14.65 -2.54 -8.18
CA ILE A 171 14.62 -3.76 -7.37
C ILE A 171 13.39 -3.75 -6.45
N GLY A 172 13.15 -2.64 -5.75
CA GLY A 172 12.01 -2.46 -4.88
C GLY A 172 10.68 -2.66 -5.61
N TYR A 173 10.52 -2.09 -6.79
CA TYR A 173 9.32 -2.27 -7.62
C TYR A 173 9.14 -3.71 -8.06
N ALA A 174 10.18 -4.35 -8.59
CA ALA A 174 10.09 -5.72 -9.06
C ALA A 174 9.61 -6.67 -7.96
N ILE A 175 10.21 -6.59 -6.78
CA ILE A 175 9.86 -7.44 -5.63
C ILE A 175 8.46 -7.13 -5.11
N SER A 176 8.13 -5.85 -4.97
CA SER A 176 6.82 -5.42 -4.46
C SER A 176 5.68 -5.81 -5.39
N ILE A 177 5.85 -5.71 -6.71
CA ILE A 177 4.87 -6.13 -7.71
C ILE A 177 4.65 -7.65 -7.63
N ILE A 178 5.75 -8.43 -7.63
CA ILE A 178 5.66 -9.90 -7.54
C ILE A 178 4.94 -10.32 -6.24
N ALA A 179 5.30 -9.70 -5.12
CA ALA A 179 4.66 -9.97 -3.83
C ALA A 179 3.18 -9.58 -3.86
N THR A 180 2.83 -8.40 -4.37
CA THR A 180 1.45 -7.91 -4.44
C THR A 180 0.58 -8.82 -5.31
N ILE A 181 1.07 -9.23 -6.48
CA ILE A 181 0.35 -10.15 -7.35
C ILE A 181 0.18 -11.51 -6.67
N SER A 182 1.23 -12.07 -6.09
CA SER A 182 1.19 -13.39 -5.44
C SER A 182 0.20 -13.43 -4.29
N ILE A 183 0.26 -12.44 -3.38
CA ILE A 183 -0.64 -12.34 -2.24
C ILE A 183 -2.07 -12.03 -2.72
N GLY A 184 -2.23 -11.09 -3.64
CA GLY A 184 -3.53 -10.65 -4.15
C GLY A 184 -4.27 -11.78 -4.89
N VAL A 185 -3.59 -12.54 -5.75
CA VAL A 185 -4.20 -13.70 -6.42
C VAL A 185 -4.61 -14.78 -5.42
N SER A 186 -3.82 -15.00 -4.37
CA SER A 186 -4.18 -15.92 -3.28
C SER A 186 -5.46 -15.48 -2.56
N MET A 187 -5.60 -14.17 -2.27
CA MET A 187 -6.81 -13.61 -1.66
C MET A 187 -8.03 -13.70 -2.59
N LEU A 188 -7.87 -13.38 -3.88
CA LEU A 188 -8.94 -13.48 -4.87
C LEU A 188 -9.51 -14.90 -5.00
N ARG A 189 -8.66 -15.93 -4.84
CA ARG A 189 -9.10 -17.34 -4.86
C ARG A 189 -9.89 -17.72 -3.61
N LYS A 190 -9.60 -17.10 -2.48
CA LYS A 190 -10.26 -17.38 -1.20
C LYS A 190 -11.65 -16.75 -1.11
N ASP A 191 -11.83 -15.60 -1.75
CA ASP A 191 -13.06 -14.80 -1.71
C ASP A 191 -14.06 -15.16 -2.83
N ARG A 192 -13.70 -16.11 -3.72
CA ARG A 192 -14.59 -16.73 -4.72
C ARG A 192 -15.30 -17.94 -4.15
#